data_4901a8403e515d86d8c4376055640646
#
_entry.id   4901a8403e515d86d8c4376055640646
#
_cell.length_a   1.000
_cell.length_b   1.000
_cell.length_c   1.000
_cell.angle_alpha   90.00
_cell.angle_beta   90.00
_cell.angle_gamma   90.00
#
_symmetry.space_group_name_H-M   'P 1'
#
loop_
_entity.id
_entity.type
_entity.pdbx_description
1 polymer ?
#
loop_
_entity_poly.entity_id
_entity_poly.type
_entity_poly.pdbx_seq_one_letter_code
_entity_poly.pdbx_strand_id
1 'polypeptide(L)'
;MKHLFKFLLLAAGVLTSAAHADNERFVWISHGPDSDNWFNVIKNAIQITNQQMGVQTEYRNPPTGDLADMARIVQQSSAAGVDGMVVILADYNVLEGPIKAAIAKGIPVVTVNQGSVEDSQKLGALLHVGQSNYEAGYGAGQRAKAAGKSRFLCVNHYMNNPVFTDRCQGFAAGLGVELSNQMIDTGMDPSEVSNRVKAYLSANPDTDAILALGPNSAEPTIRAIKEMGLAGDIYFGTFDLSADISAAIKDGTINFAIDQQPFLQGSVPVQALTNYVRYGVIPSGLISTGPAFITRDNIKQVEAMAGQYR
;
A
#
# COMPACT_ATOMS: atom_id res chain seq x y z
N MET A 1 -31.18 47.48 65.74
CA MET A 1 -30.01 47.39 64.83
C MET A 1 -30.02 46.01 64.21
N LYS A 2 -30.43 45.99 62.97
CA LYS A 2 -30.65 44.73 62.25
C LYS A 2 -29.51 44.57 61.23
N HIS A 3 -28.64 43.56 61.40
CA HIS A 3 -27.62 43.21 60.42
C HIS A 3 -28.19 42.22 59.44
N LEU A 4 -28.23 42.66 58.19
CA LEU A 4 -28.67 41.84 57.02
C LEU A 4 -27.45 41.11 56.43
N PHE A 5 -27.36 39.79 56.63
CA PHE A 5 -26.33 38.98 55.98
C PHE A 5 -26.82 38.63 54.56
N LYS A 6 -26.13 39.18 53.56
CA LYS A 6 -26.32 38.77 52.15
C LYS A 6 -25.46 37.54 51.86
N PHE A 7 -26.06 36.40 51.67
CA PHE A 7 -25.43 35.21 51.12
C PHE A 7 -25.26 35.40 49.62
N LEU A 8 -24.01 35.43 49.13
CA LEU A 8 -23.67 35.38 47.72
C LEU A 8 -23.51 33.90 47.33
N LEU A 9 -24.48 33.36 46.60
CA LEU A 9 -24.36 32.02 45.97
C LEU A 9 -23.42 32.15 44.75
N LEU A 10 -22.22 31.63 44.88
CA LEU A 10 -21.31 31.39 43.75
C LEU A 10 -21.80 30.14 43.01
N ALA A 11 -22.48 30.33 41.90
CA ALA A 11 -22.78 29.22 40.97
C ALA A 11 -21.48 28.82 40.25
N ALA A 12 -20.83 27.76 40.73
CA ALA A 12 -19.75 27.11 40.00
C ALA A 12 -20.36 26.42 38.77
N GLY A 13 -20.23 27.06 37.62
CA GLY A 13 -20.53 26.43 36.34
C GLY A 13 -19.56 25.26 36.10
N VAL A 14 -20.02 24.06 36.33
CA VAL A 14 -19.34 22.86 35.88
C VAL A 14 -19.42 22.86 34.34
N LEU A 15 -18.33 23.29 33.70
CA LEU A 15 -18.12 23.02 32.28
C LEU A 15 -17.97 21.49 32.14
N THR A 16 -19.10 20.82 31.92
CA THR A 16 -19.07 19.48 31.40
C THR A 16 -18.45 19.54 30.00
N SER A 17 -17.15 19.26 29.91
CA SER A 17 -16.56 18.83 28.65
C SER A 17 -17.43 17.69 28.17
N ALA A 18 -18.22 17.92 27.12
CA ALA A 18 -18.87 16.83 26.43
C ALA A 18 -17.74 15.89 26.02
N ALA A 19 -17.64 14.74 26.70
CA ALA A 19 -16.87 13.62 26.19
C ALA A 19 -17.45 13.38 24.78
N HIS A 20 -16.68 13.70 23.75
CA HIS A 20 -17.01 13.26 22.41
C HIS A 20 -17.10 11.75 22.55
N ALA A 21 -18.29 11.20 22.34
CA ALA A 21 -18.46 9.78 22.24
C ALA A 21 -17.52 9.33 21.10
N ASP A 22 -16.52 8.53 21.44
CA ASP A 22 -15.57 7.93 20.52
C ASP A 22 -16.37 7.17 19.45
N ASN A 23 -16.56 7.77 18.28
CA ASN A 23 -17.32 7.16 17.18
C ASN A 23 -17.07 7.91 15.86
N GLU A 24 -15.85 8.39 15.67
CA GLU A 24 -15.45 9.03 14.43
C GLU A 24 -15.61 8.05 13.28
N ARG A 25 -16.17 8.55 12.17
CA ARG A 25 -16.43 7.77 10.97
C ARG A 25 -15.42 8.13 9.89
N PHE A 26 -14.53 7.22 9.61
CA PHE A 26 -13.56 7.35 8.53
C PHE A 26 -13.91 6.44 7.36
N VAL A 27 -13.36 6.76 6.19
CA VAL A 27 -13.42 5.87 5.02
C VAL A 27 -12.00 5.65 4.51
N TRP A 28 -11.63 4.39 4.31
CA TRP A 28 -10.39 3.95 3.71
C TRP A 28 -10.68 3.51 2.26
N ILE A 29 -10.16 4.24 1.25
CA ILE A 29 -10.54 4.10 -0.15
C ILE A 29 -9.38 3.52 -0.95
N SER A 30 -9.64 2.37 -1.59
CA SER A 30 -8.69 1.63 -2.42
C SER A 30 -9.08 1.67 -3.90
N HIS A 31 -8.11 1.41 -4.77
CA HIS A 31 -8.32 1.09 -6.18
C HIS A 31 -8.40 -0.42 -6.43
N GLY A 32 -8.03 -1.25 -5.44
CA GLY A 32 -7.94 -2.70 -5.63
C GLY A 32 -9.28 -3.36 -5.94
N PRO A 33 -9.36 -4.23 -6.95
CA PRO A 33 -10.56 -5.00 -7.23
C PRO A 33 -10.86 -6.01 -6.11
N ASP A 34 -12.10 -6.50 -6.05
CA ASP A 34 -12.50 -7.49 -5.03
C ASP A 34 -11.71 -8.80 -5.11
N SER A 35 -11.15 -9.11 -6.28
CA SER A 35 -10.34 -10.31 -6.51
C SER A 35 -8.91 -10.21 -5.96
N ASP A 36 -8.45 -9.03 -5.54
CA ASP A 36 -7.10 -8.85 -5.04
C ASP A 36 -7.00 -9.09 -3.53
N ASN A 37 -6.54 -10.27 -3.16
CA ASN A 37 -6.39 -10.71 -1.77
C ASN A 37 -5.35 -9.93 -0.97
N TRP A 38 -4.44 -9.19 -1.60
CA TRP A 38 -3.45 -8.37 -0.90
C TRP A 38 -4.12 -7.36 0.04
N PHE A 39 -5.27 -6.81 -0.36
CA PHE A 39 -6.02 -5.86 0.45
C PHE A 39 -6.66 -6.46 1.72
N ASN A 40 -6.68 -7.78 1.89
CA ASN A 40 -7.18 -8.40 3.12
C ASN A 40 -6.32 -8.02 4.33
N VAL A 41 -5.01 -7.84 4.16
CA VAL A 41 -4.12 -7.37 5.23
C VAL A 41 -4.49 -5.97 5.68
N ILE A 42 -4.82 -5.08 4.73
CA ILE A 42 -5.32 -3.72 5.00
C ILE A 42 -6.65 -3.77 5.77
N LYS A 43 -7.61 -4.59 5.31
CA LYS A 43 -8.92 -4.76 5.96
C LYS A 43 -8.78 -5.26 7.40
N ASN A 44 -7.88 -6.24 7.63
CA ASN A 44 -7.56 -6.75 8.96
C ASN A 44 -6.97 -5.65 9.86
N ALA A 45 -6.03 -4.86 9.32
CA ALA A 45 -5.42 -3.74 10.05
C ALA A 45 -6.46 -2.68 10.45
N ILE A 46 -7.36 -2.32 9.52
CA ILE A 46 -8.46 -1.38 9.79
C ILE A 46 -9.35 -1.90 10.92
N GLN A 47 -9.76 -3.17 10.86
CA GLN A 47 -10.63 -3.77 11.88
C GLN A 47 -9.97 -3.73 13.27
N ILE A 48 -8.70 -4.10 13.36
CA ILE A 48 -7.95 -4.08 14.63
C ILE A 48 -7.81 -2.64 15.14
N THR A 49 -7.49 -1.69 14.25
CA THR A 49 -7.31 -0.29 14.63
C THR A 49 -8.64 0.34 15.06
N ASN A 50 -9.76 0.01 14.42
CA ASN A 50 -11.09 0.44 14.84
C ASN A 50 -11.37 0.04 16.29
N GLN A 51 -11.06 -1.21 16.66
CA GLN A 51 -11.24 -1.71 18.03
C GLN A 51 -10.29 -0.99 19.03
N GLN A 52 -9.03 -0.80 18.64
CA GLN A 52 -8.03 -0.16 19.51
C GLN A 52 -8.30 1.32 19.76
N MET A 53 -8.77 2.03 18.73
CA MET A 53 -8.97 3.47 18.78
C MET A 53 -10.42 3.88 19.13
N GLY A 54 -11.37 2.94 19.13
CA GLY A 54 -12.79 3.22 19.34
C GLY A 54 -13.40 4.05 18.20
N VAL A 55 -13.03 3.79 16.96
CA VAL A 55 -13.50 4.49 15.74
C VAL A 55 -14.18 3.54 14.77
N GLN A 56 -14.83 4.08 13.74
CA GLN A 56 -15.45 3.32 12.67
C GLN A 56 -14.79 3.72 11.34
N THR A 57 -13.98 2.84 10.78
CA THR A 57 -13.41 3.03 9.44
C THR A 57 -14.01 2.01 8.49
N GLU A 58 -14.69 2.48 7.46
CA GLU A 58 -15.23 1.67 6.38
C GLU A 58 -14.17 1.53 5.27
N TYR A 59 -13.89 0.30 4.84
CA TYR A 59 -13.09 0.06 3.64
C TYR A 59 -14.00 0.07 2.40
N ARG A 60 -13.65 0.87 1.39
CA ARG A 60 -14.38 0.99 0.12
C ARG A 60 -13.46 0.90 -1.07
N ASN A 61 -13.90 0.18 -2.10
CA ASN A 61 -13.17 0.03 -3.36
C ASN A 61 -14.15 -0.13 -4.53
N PRO A 62 -13.73 0.18 -5.76
CA PRO A 62 -14.46 -0.25 -6.95
C PRO A 62 -14.29 -1.76 -7.13
N PRO A 63 -15.35 -2.55 -7.30
CA PRO A 63 -15.25 -4.01 -7.41
C PRO A 63 -14.36 -4.49 -8.55
N THR A 64 -14.26 -3.70 -9.62
CA THR A 64 -13.46 -4.00 -10.82
C THR A 64 -12.09 -3.34 -10.84
N GLY A 65 -11.79 -2.45 -9.87
CA GLY A 65 -10.56 -1.66 -9.86
C GLY A 65 -10.59 -0.41 -10.75
N ASP A 66 -11.78 0.01 -11.23
CA ASP A 66 -11.92 1.19 -12.09
C ASP A 66 -11.65 2.50 -11.33
N LEU A 67 -10.74 3.34 -11.83
CA LEU A 67 -10.32 4.56 -11.16
C LEU A 67 -11.37 5.68 -11.20
N ALA A 68 -12.24 5.71 -12.22
CA ALA A 68 -13.35 6.67 -12.26
C ALA A 68 -14.41 6.31 -11.20
N ASP A 69 -14.63 5.02 -10.98
CA ASP A 69 -15.47 4.54 -9.88
C ASP A 69 -14.85 4.86 -8.51
N MET A 70 -13.53 4.73 -8.36
CA MET A 70 -12.82 5.14 -7.16
C MET A 70 -13.00 6.65 -6.89
N ALA A 71 -12.88 7.50 -7.91
CA ALA A 71 -13.12 8.93 -7.79
C ALA A 71 -14.57 9.23 -7.32
N ARG A 72 -15.55 8.49 -7.83
CA ARG A 72 -16.96 8.58 -7.36
C ARG A 72 -17.11 8.17 -5.89
N ILE A 73 -16.38 7.15 -5.43
CA ILE A 73 -16.37 6.74 -4.02
C ILE A 73 -15.84 7.89 -3.14
N VAL A 74 -14.76 8.58 -3.54
CA VAL A 74 -14.24 9.76 -2.82
C VAL A 74 -15.31 10.84 -2.73
N GLN A 75 -15.99 11.16 -3.84
CA GLN A 75 -17.07 12.17 -3.88
C GLN A 75 -18.25 11.80 -2.97
N GLN A 76 -18.70 10.53 -3.02
CA GLN A 76 -19.79 10.02 -2.18
C GLN A 76 -19.42 10.07 -0.69
N SER A 77 -18.21 9.66 -0.33
CA SER A 77 -17.72 9.71 1.06
C SER A 77 -17.65 11.16 1.57
N SER A 78 -17.19 12.09 0.71
CA SER A 78 -17.21 13.52 1.00
C SER A 78 -18.64 14.07 1.20
N ALA A 79 -19.60 13.60 0.41
CA ALA A 79 -21.00 14.02 0.53
C ALA A 79 -21.68 13.42 1.78
N ALA A 80 -21.26 12.24 2.23
CA ALA A 80 -21.77 11.59 3.44
C ALA A 80 -21.29 12.25 4.75
N GLY A 81 -20.36 13.23 4.67
CA GLY A 81 -19.88 13.97 5.84
C GLY A 81 -19.11 13.09 6.81
N VAL A 82 -18.13 12.33 6.30
CA VAL A 82 -17.20 11.56 7.14
C VAL A 82 -16.21 12.47 7.84
N ASP A 83 -15.68 12.03 8.99
CA ASP A 83 -14.74 12.81 9.81
C ASP A 83 -13.31 12.78 9.26
N GLY A 84 -13.03 11.92 8.29
CA GLY A 84 -11.75 11.86 7.59
C GLY A 84 -11.71 10.77 6.53
N MET A 85 -10.76 10.87 5.62
CA MET A 85 -10.56 9.90 4.54
C MET A 85 -9.11 9.48 4.42
N VAL A 86 -8.89 8.17 4.21
CA VAL A 86 -7.64 7.59 3.76
C VAL A 86 -7.82 7.21 2.30
N VAL A 87 -6.93 7.65 1.42
CA VAL A 87 -7.08 7.44 -0.03
C VAL A 87 -5.77 6.93 -0.63
N ILE A 88 -5.80 5.78 -1.31
CA ILE A 88 -4.70 5.39 -2.18
C ILE A 88 -4.62 6.38 -3.35
N LEU A 89 -3.48 7.01 -3.55
CA LEU A 89 -3.29 7.94 -4.67
C LEU A 89 -2.86 7.18 -5.93
N ALA A 90 -3.77 6.32 -6.42
CA ALA A 90 -3.50 5.42 -7.55
C ALA A 90 -3.23 6.17 -8.87
N ASP A 91 -3.88 7.30 -9.09
CA ASP A 91 -3.63 8.23 -10.18
C ASP A 91 -3.94 9.65 -9.72
N TYR A 92 -2.93 10.53 -9.78
CA TYR A 92 -3.05 11.91 -9.35
C TYR A 92 -4.12 12.67 -10.15
N ASN A 93 -4.10 12.55 -11.48
CA ASN A 93 -4.98 13.33 -12.36
C ASN A 93 -6.47 12.98 -12.18
N VAL A 94 -6.76 11.69 -11.95
CA VAL A 94 -8.13 11.21 -11.71
C VAL A 94 -8.64 11.62 -10.34
N LEU A 95 -7.77 11.63 -9.32
CA LEU A 95 -8.17 11.79 -7.92
C LEU A 95 -7.99 13.22 -7.39
N GLU A 96 -7.23 14.09 -8.08
CA GLU A 96 -6.95 15.47 -7.64
C GLU A 96 -8.24 16.25 -7.35
N GLY A 97 -9.14 16.32 -8.30
CA GLY A 97 -10.39 17.09 -8.18
C GLY A 97 -11.25 16.62 -7.00
N PRO A 98 -11.61 15.34 -6.92
CA PRO A 98 -12.36 14.77 -5.79
C PRO A 98 -11.72 14.97 -4.42
N ILE A 99 -10.41 14.76 -4.29
CA ILE A 99 -9.69 14.92 -3.01
C ILE A 99 -9.65 16.38 -2.59
N LYS A 100 -9.27 17.30 -3.49
CA LYS A 100 -9.27 18.74 -3.19
C LYS A 100 -10.65 19.26 -2.81
N ALA A 101 -11.70 18.78 -3.47
CA ALA A 101 -13.08 19.14 -3.13
C ALA A 101 -13.49 18.65 -1.72
N ALA A 102 -13.00 17.48 -1.29
CA ALA A 102 -13.23 16.99 0.06
C ALA A 102 -12.48 17.83 1.11
N ILE A 103 -11.21 18.14 0.86
CA ILE A 103 -10.38 18.99 1.72
C ILE A 103 -10.99 20.41 1.84
N ALA A 104 -11.48 20.97 0.75
CA ALA A 104 -12.15 22.29 0.76
C ALA A 104 -13.43 22.31 1.62
N LYS A 105 -14.06 21.17 1.88
CA LYS A 105 -15.17 21.02 2.82
C LYS A 105 -14.72 20.81 4.28
N GLY A 106 -13.41 20.82 4.54
CA GLY A 106 -12.85 20.62 5.87
C GLY A 106 -12.64 19.14 6.24
N ILE A 107 -12.78 18.20 5.31
CA ILE A 107 -12.54 16.78 5.58
C ILE A 107 -11.04 16.52 5.51
N PRO A 108 -10.39 16.09 6.61
CA PRO A 108 -8.98 15.74 6.60
C PRO A 108 -8.73 14.49 5.75
N VAL A 109 -7.68 14.54 4.93
CA VAL A 109 -7.29 13.43 4.04
C VAL A 109 -5.85 13.00 4.33
N VAL A 110 -5.63 11.71 4.43
CA VAL A 110 -4.33 11.06 4.43
C VAL A 110 -4.20 10.25 3.15
N THR A 111 -3.14 10.45 2.39
CA THR A 111 -2.83 9.58 1.23
C THR A 111 -2.00 8.38 1.67
N VAL A 112 -2.14 7.26 0.95
CA VAL A 112 -1.48 6.02 1.34
C VAL A 112 -1.05 5.19 0.13
N ASN A 113 -0.08 4.33 0.31
CA ASN A 113 0.41 3.28 -0.61
C ASN A 113 1.04 3.83 -1.90
N GLN A 114 0.24 4.38 -2.80
CA GLN A 114 0.66 4.90 -4.10
C GLN A 114 0.65 6.43 -4.11
N GLY A 115 1.33 7.01 -5.08
CA GLY A 115 1.61 8.44 -5.14
C GLY A 115 2.90 8.81 -4.42
N SER A 116 3.22 10.10 -4.42
CA SER A 116 4.40 10.65 -3.76
C SER A 116 4.00 11.59 -2.60
N VAL A 117 4.99 11.91 -1.77
CA VAL A 117 4.84 12.95 -0.73
C VAL A 117 4.51 14.31 -1.37
N GLU A 118 5.17 14.62 -2.48
CA GLU A 118 4.98 15.86 -3.24
C GLU A 118 3.55 15.96 -3.79
N ASP A 119 3.00 14.87 -4.31
CA ASP A 119 1.62 14.84 -4.80
C ASP A 119 0.62 14.95 -3.66
N SER A 120 0.88 14.29 -2.54
CA SER A 120 0.10 14.43 -1.32
C SER A 120 0.04 15.88 -0.83
N GLN A 121 1.20 16.57 -0.82
CA GLN A 121 1.29 17.99 -0.44
C GLN A 121 0.56 18.90 -1.41
N LYS A 122 0.68 18.69 -2.74
CA LYS A 122 -0.06 19.46 -3.77
C LYS A 122 -1.58 19.32 -3.63
N LEU A 123 -2.06 18.18 -3.13
CA LEU A 123 -3.47 17.96 -2.82
C LEU A 123 -3.92 18.72 -1.57
N GLY A 124 -3.01 19.06 -0.65
CA GLY A 124 -3.30 19.58 0.67
C GLY A 124 -3.66 18.48 1.68
N ALA A 125 -3.27 17.23 1.41
CA ALA A 125 -3.43 16.13 2.35
C ALA A 125 -2.50 16.30 3.56
N LEU A 126 -2.89 15.74 4.70
CA LEU A 126 -2.18 15.91 5.97
C LEU A 126 -0.80 15.24 5.97
N LEU A 127 -0.73 14.03 5.40
CA LEU A 127 0.51 13.25 5.27
C LEU A 127 0.35 12.15 4.23
N HIS A 128 1.48 11.54 3.85
CA HIS A 128 1.52 10.31 3.06
C HIS A 128 2.04 9.14 3.91
N VAL A 129 1.42 7.97 3.79
CA VAL A 129 1.85 6.73 4.45
C VAL A 129 2.15 5.67 3.39
N GLY A 130 3.40 5.31 3.19
CA GLY A 130 3.76 4.36 2.14
C GLY A 130 5.27 4.24 1.93
N GLN A 131 5.65 3.75 0.75
CA GLN A 131 7.03 3.70 0.30
C GLN A 131 7.16 4.27 -1.11
N SER A 132 8.36 4.73 -1.48
CA SER A 132 8.66 5.03 -2.87
C SER A 132 8.78 3.73 -3.68
N ASN A 133 7.92 3.57 -4.68
CA ASN A 133 7.93 2.39 -5.54
C ASN A 133 9.16 2.33 -6.43
N TYR A 134 9.61 3.49 -6.93
CA TYR A 134 10.85 3.58 -7.69
C TYR A 134 12.06 3.18 -6.84
N GLU A 135 12.21 3.74 -5.64
CA GLU A 135 13.32 3.43 -4.74
C GLU A 135 13.32 1.96 -4.28
N ALA A 136 12.14 1.39 -4.08
CA ALA A 136 12.00 -0.03 -3.77
C ALA A 136 12.48 -0.91 -4.93
N GLY A 137 12.07 -0.57 -6.16
CA GLY A 137 12.59 -1.20 -7.37
C GLY A 137 14.10 -1.01 -7.53
N TYR A 138 14.60 0.20 -7.30
CA TYR A 138 16.02 0.53 -7.39
C TYR A 138 16.88 -0.31 -6.43
N GLY A 139 16.46 -0.41 -5.17
CA GLY A 139 17.14 -1.27 -4.19
C GLY A 139 17.12 -2.75 -4.56
N ALA A 140 16.05 -3.22 -5.18
CA ALA A 140 15.95 -4.59 -5.71
C ALA A 140 16.91 -4.81 -6.88
N GLY A 141 17.01 -3.84 -7.80
CA GLY A 141 17.96 -3.87 -8.93
C GLY A 141 19.43 -3.86 -8.46
N GLN A 142 19.75 -3.06 -7.44
CA GLN A 142 21.09 -3.07 -6.85
C GLN A 142 21.46 -4.44 -6.25
N ARG A 143 20.52 -5.15 -5.64
CA ARG A 143 20.72 -6.51 -5.13
C ARG A 143 20.98 -7.50 -6.28
N ALA A 144 20.23 -7.41 -7.36
CA ALA A 144 20.46 -8.24 -8.55
C ALA A 144 21.85 -7.95 -9.17
N LYS A 145 22.24 -6.68 -9.26
CA LYS A 145 23.58 -6.27 -9.72
C LYS A 145 24.70 -6.82 -8.84
N ALA A 146 24.54 -6.74 -7.52
CA ALA A 146 25.51 -7.30 -6.56
C ALA A 146 25.61 -8.84 -6.67
N ALA A 147 24.56 -9.50 -7.12
CA ALA A 147 24.55 -10.93 -7.47
C ALA A 147 25.09 -11.23 -8.87
N GLY A 148 25.67 -10.24 -9.58
CA GLY A 148 26.26 -10.39 -10.91
C GLY A 148 25.26 -10.53 -12.05
N LYS A 149 24.00 -10.11 -11.85
CA LYS A 149 22.94 -10.19 -12.85
C LYS A 149 22.99 -8.99 -13.79
N SER A 150 22.47 -9.17 -15.02
CA SER A 150 22.57 -8.16 -16.07
C SER A 150 21.35 -8.09 -17.01
N ARG A 151 20.53 -9.12 -17.04
CA ARG A 151 19.31 -9.18 -17.88
C ARG A 151 18.13 -9.63 -17.05
N PHE A 152 17.06 -8.87 -17.08
CA PHE A 152 15.92 -9.19 -16.26
C PHE A 152 14.61 -9.23 -17.02
N LEU A 153 13.62 -9.84 -16.41
CA LEU A 153 12.22 -9.76 -16.77
C LEU A 153 11.44 -9.08 -15.64
N CYS A 154 10.71 -8.03 -15.97
CA CYS A 154 9.71 -7.44 -15.06
C CYS A 154 8.32 -7.96 -15.40
N VAL A 155 7.69 -8.68 -14.46
CA VAL A 155 6.37 -9.30 -14.66
C VAL A 155 5.30 -8.36 -14.11
N ASN A 156 4.72 -7.52 -14.98
CA ASN A 156 3.73 -6.53 -14.62
C ASN A 156 2.32 -7.07 -14.87
N HIS A 157 1.55 -7.24 -13.81
CA HIS A 157 0.18 -7.73 -13.85
C HIS A 157 -0.87 -6.62 -13.84
N TYR A 158 -0.43 -5.34 -13.81
CA TYR A 158 -1.35 -4.19 -13.72
C TYR A 158 -0.81 -2.99 -14.53
N MET A 159 -0.71 -3.15 -15.84
CA MET A 159 -0.11 -2.17 -16.75
C MET A 159 -0.76 -0.78 -16.75
N ASN A 160 -2.05 -0.71 -16.43
CA ASN A 160 -2.78 0.57 -16.37
C ASN A 160 -2.44 1.40 -15.12
N ASN A 161 -1.64 0.86 -14.20
CA ASN A 161 -1.19 1.58 -13.02
C ASN A 161 0.28 1.98 -13.16
N PRO A 162 0.59 3.29 -13.30
CA PRO A 162 1.96 3.77 -13.55
C PRO A 162 2.95 3.39 -12.44
N VAL A 163 2.47 3.23 -11.21
CA VAL A 163 3.28 2.84 -10.05
C VAL A 163 3.98 1.49 -10.26
N PHE A 164 3.34 0.56 -10.99
CA PHE A 164 3.95 -0.73 -11.32
C PHE A 164 5.08 -0.58 -12.34
N THR A 165 4.95 0.37 -13.26
CA THR A 165 6.03 0.75 -14.18
C THR A 165 7.21 1.37 -13.43
N ASP A 166 6.95 2.20 -12.41
CA ASP A 166 8.01 2.79 -11.58
C ASP A 166 8.86 1.73 -10.86
N ARG A 167 8.26 0.63 -10.39
CA ARG A 167 8.98 -0.52 -9.81
C ARG A 167 9.96 -1.13 -10.81
N CYS A 168 9.52 -1.33 -12.06
CA CYS A 168 10.35 -1.88 -13.14
C CYS A 168 11.44 -0.90 -13.56
N GLN A 169 11.14 0.38 -13.70
CA GLN A 169 12.12 1.43 -14.03
C GLN A 169 13.18 1.55 -12.93
N GLY A 170 12.76 1.55 -11.67
CA GLY A 170 13.66 1.52 -10.53
C GLY A 170 14.58 0.31 -10.57
N PHE A 171 14.04 -0.88 -10.83
CA PHE A 171 14.86 -2.10 -10.93
C PHE A 171 15.89 -2.02 -12.06
N ALA A 172 15.48 -1.57 -13.25
CA ALA A 172 16.38 -1.38 -14.37
C ALA A 172 17.52 -0.42 -14.02
N ALA A 173 17.19 0.74 -13.44
CA ALA A 173 18.17 1.73 -13.01
C ALA A 173 19.13 1.20 -11.94
N GLY A 174 18.63 0.47 -10.92
CA GLY A 174 19.42 -0.16 -9.88
C GLY A 174 20.35 -1.25 -10.42
N LEU A 175 19.87 -2.03 -11.39
CA LEU A 175 20.69 -3.03 -12.11
C LEU A 175 21.74 -2.35 -13.00
N GLY A 176 21.49 -1.13 -13.46
CA GLY A 176 22.36 -0.36 -14.34
C GLY A 176 22.11 -0.63 -15.82
N VAL A 177 20.87 -0.96 -16.17
CA VAL A 177 20.40 -1.22 -17.54
C VAL A 177 19.17 -0.35 -17.85
N GLU A 178 18.77 -0.29 -19.13
CA GLU A 178 17.51 0.32 -19.52
C GLU A 178 16.36 -0.70 -19.40
N LEU A 179 15.15 -0.22 -19.07
CA LEU A 179 13.96 -1.08 -18.99
C LEU A 179 13.65 -1.71 -20.36
N SER A 180 13.68 -0.87 -21.44
CA SER A 180 13.44 -1.32 -22.81
C SER A 180 12.26 -2.31 -22.94
N ASN A 181 12.47 -3.49 -23.53
CA ASN A 181 11.47 -4.57 -23.71
C ASN A 181 11.49 -5.63 -22.61
N GLN A 182 12.09 -5.33 -21.46
CA GLN A 182 12.23 -6.27 -20.34
C GLN A 182 11.03 -6.29 -19.38
N MET A 183 9.95 -5.58 -19.70
CA MET A 183 8.68 -5.62 -18.98
C MET A 183 7.60 -6.23 -19.84
N ILE A 184 6.85 -7.20 -19.30
CA ILE A 184 5.70 -7.81 -19.97
C ILE A 184 4.40 -7.51 -19.21
N ASP A 185 3.34 -7.25 -19.98
CA ASP A 185 1.97 -7.21 -19.46
C ASP A 185 1.45 -8.65 -19.37
N THR A 186 1.08 -9.07 -18.18
CA THR A 186 0.57 -10.45 -17.98
C THR A 186 -0.92 -10.48 -17.62
N GLY A 187 -1.51 -9.34 -17.26
CA GLY A 187 -2.80 -9.36 -16.59
C GLY A 187 -2.76 -10.13 -15.26
N MET A 188 -3.92 -10.40 -14.69
CA MET A 188 -4.06 -11.03 -13.37
C MET A 188 -4.47 -12.52 -13.42
N ASP A 189 -4.77 -13.09 -14.61
CA ASP A 189 -5.08 -14.51 -14.72
C ASP A 189 -3.82 -15.36 -14.51
N PRO A 190 -3.81 -16.29 -13.53
CA PRO A 190 -2.61 -17.05 -13.20
C PRO A 190 -2.05 -17.91 -14.34
N SER A 191 -2.91 -18.40 -15.23
CA SER A 191 -2.49 -19.22 -16.36
C SER A 191 -1.84 -18.35 -17.43
N GLU A 192 -2.41 -17.17 -17.71
CA GLU A 192 -1.84 -16.19 -18.63
C GLU A 192 -0.48 -15.68 -18.13
N VAL A 193 -0.36 -15.34 -16.85
CA VAL A 193 0.92 -14.95 -16.25
C VAL A 193 1.97 -16.04 -16.50
N SER A 194 1.67 -17.30 -16.13
CA SER A 194 2.60 -18.42 -16.29
C SER A 194 3.00 -18.62 -17.75
N ASN A 195 2.03 -18.59 -18.69
CA ASN A 195 2.28 -18.81 -20.11
C ASN A 195 3.15 -17.70 -20.72
N ARG A 196 2.88 -16.43 -20.39
CA ARG A 196 3.65 -15.28 -20.89
C ARG A 196 5.08 -15.27 -20.34
N VAL A 197 5.26 -15.62 -19.05
CA VAL A 197 6.60 -15.77 -18.46
C VAL A 197 7.38 -16.87 -19.17
N LYS A 198 6.80 -18.07 -19.38
CA LYS A 198 7.46 -19.16 -20.10
C LYS A 198 7.83 -18.77 -21.54
N ALA A 199 6.91 -18.11 -22.25
CA ALA A 199 7.15 -17.63 -23.61
C ALA A 199 8.31 -16.62 -23.66
N TYR A 200 8.34 -15.66 -22.73
CA TYR A 200 9.43 -14.68 -22.64
C TYR A 200 10.77 -15.35 -22.36
N LEU A 201 10.85 -16.20 -21.34
CA LEU A 201 12.11 -16.87 -20.97
C LEU A 201 12.60 -17.82 -22.07
N SER A 202 11.70 -18.47 -22.80
CA SER A 202 12.08 -19.29 -23.96
C SER A 202 12.64 -18.48 -25.12
N ALA A 203 12.11 -17.28 -25.33
CA ALA A 203 12.59 -16.35 -26.36
C ALA A 203 13.85 -15.57 -25.93
N ASN A 204 14.13 -15.48 -24.64
CA ASN A 204 15.25 -14.74 -24.05
C ASN A 204 15.97 -15.63 -23.02
N PRO A 205 16.70 -16.68 -23.48
CA PRO A 205 17.29 -17.69 -22.60
C PRO A 205 18.46 -17.15 -21.73
N ASP A 206 18.94 -15.97 -22.01
CA ASP A 206 19.95 -15.25 -21.23
C ASP A 206 19.39 -14.35 -20.11
N THR A 207 18.08 -14.39 -19.87
CA THR A 207 17.44 -13.73 -18.73
C THR A 207 17.92 -14.38 -17.43
N ASP A 208 18.60 -13.60 -16.58
CA ASP A 208 19.25 -14.06 -15.35
C ASP A 208 18.63 -13.50 -14.07
N ALA A 209 17.66 -12.58 -14.21
CA ALA A 209 16.88 -12.05 -13.08
C ALA A 209 15.38 -11.89 -13.42
N ILE A 210 14.54 -11.94 -12.41
CA ILE A 210 13.10 -11.64 -12.50
C ILE A 210 12.70 -10.71 -11.36
N LEU A 211 11.86 -9.70 -11.67
CA LEU A 211 11.11 -8.94 -10.70
C LEU A 211 9.60 -9.15 -10.95
N ALA A 212 8.91 -9.79 -10.04
CA ALA A 212 7.44 -9.83 -10.02
C ALA A 212 6.88 -8.73 -9.12
N LEU A 213 5.76 -8.11 -9.48
CA LEU A 213 5.30 -6.88 -8.86
C LEU A 213 4.27 -7.07 -7.74
N GLY A 214 4.05 -8.32 -7.33
CA GLY A 214 3.14 -8.71 -6.25
C GLY A 214 2.77 -10.18 -6.33
N PRO A 215 1.99 -10.71 -5.35
CA PRO A 215 1.61 -12.12 -5.31
C PRO A 215 0.91 -12.60 -6.58
N ASN A 216 0.06 -11.78 -7.20
CA ASN A 216 -0.67 -12.11 -8.42
C ASN A 216 0.24 -12.44 -9.62
N SER A 217 1.43 -11.84 -9.67
CA SER A 217 2.45 -12.18 -10.68
C SER A 217 3.51 -13.15 -10.17
N ALA A 218 3.87 -13.09 -8.89
CA ALA A 218 4.94 -13.91 -8.32
C ALA A 218 4.56 -15.40 -8.26
N GLU A 219 3.38 -15.75 -7.76
CA GLU A 219 2.96 -17.13 -7.55
C GLU A 219 2.87 -17.92 -8.87
N PRO A 220 2.25 -17.38 -9.96
CA PRO A 220 2.31 -18.07 -11.25
C PRO A 220 3.73 -18.12 -11.85
N THR A 221 4.56 -17.10 -11.61
CA THR A 221 5.97 -17.10 -12.04
C THR A 221 6.78 -18.17 -11.33
N ILE A 222 6.57 -18.39 -10.02
CA ILE A 222 7.19 -19.49 -9.26
C ILE A 222 6.88 -20.84 -9.95
N ARG A 223 5.62 -21.06 -10.30
CA ARG A 223 5.21 -22.29 -11.02
C ARG A 223 5.90 -22.41 -12.37
N ALA A 224 5.89 -21.33 -13.16
CA ALA A 224 6.50 -21.29 -14.48
C ALA A 224 7.99 -21.65 -14.44
N ILE A 225 8.79 -21.04 -13.57
CA ILE A 225 10.24 -21.30 -13.50
C ILE A 225 10.55 -22.70 -12.94
N LYS A 226 9.72 -23.24 -12.01
CA LYS A 226 9.86 -24.62 -11.53
C LYS A 226 9.57 -25.64 -12.65
N GLU A 227 8.53 -25.43 -13.45
CA GLU A 227 8.18 -26.29 -14.58
C GLU A 227 9.24 -26.24 -15.70
N MET A 228 9.93 -25.10 -15.87
CA MET A 228 11.04 -24.96 -16.81
C MET A 228 12.38 -25.47 -16.26
N GLY A 229 12.45 -25.89 -15.00
CA GLY A 229 13.69 -26.32 -14.35
C GLY A 229 14.69 -25.20 -14.06
N LEU A 230 14.24 -23.95 -14.01
CA LEU A 230 15.05 -22.75 -13.80
C LEU A 230 15.06 -22.24 -12.36
N ALA A 231 14.42 -22.98 -11.44
CA ALA A 231 14.37 -22.62 -10.03
C ALA A 231 15.76 -22.66 -9.39
N GLY A 232 16.21 -21.52 -8.84
CA GLY A 232 17.57 -21.36 -8.29
C GLY A 232 18.60 -20.81 -9.26
N ASP A 233 18.39 -20.90 -10.57
CA ASP A 233 19.30 -20.35 -11.60
C ASP A 233 19.01 -18.86 -11.87
N ILE A 234 17.75 -18.48 -11.79
CA ILE A 234 17.30 -17.11 -11.97
C ILE A 234 17.26 -16.38 -10.61
N TYR A 235 17.83 -15.19 -10.54
CA TYR A 235 17.76 -14.31 -9.37
C TYR A 235 16.38 -13.67 -9.30
N PHE A 236 15.50 -14.24 -8.49
CA PHE A 236 14.10 -13.85 -8.45
C PHE A 236 13.77 -13.01 -7.22
N GLY A 237 13.30 -11.79 -7.45
CA GLY A 237 12.74 -10.90 -6.45
C GLY A 237 11.26 -10.60 -6.71
N THR A 238 10.50 -10.33 -5.65
CA THR A 238 9.10 -9.94 -5.75
C THR A 238 8.74 -8.82 -4.78
N PHE A 239 7.60 -8.22 -4.99
CA PHE A 239 6.93 -7.40 -3.99
C PHE A 239 5.96 -8.27 -3.19
N ASP A 240 5.77 -7.88 -1.92
CA ASP A 240 4.83 -8.44 -0.97
C ASP A 240 5.06 -9.91 -0.58
N LEU A 241 4.32 -10.36 0.41
CA LEU A 241 4.40 -11.69 0.97
C LEU A 241 3.07 -12.44 0.80
N SER A 242 3.20 -13.73 0.59
CA SER A 242 2.12 -14.71 0.73
C SER A 242 2.69 -16.00 1.30
N ALA A 243 1.84 -16.98 1.59
CA ALA A 243 2.29 -18.30 2.02
C ALA A 243 3.20 -18.96 0.98
N ASP A 244 2.83 -18.90 -0.31
CA ASP A 244 3.59 -19.47 -1.41
C ASP A 244 4.91 -18.74 -1.65
N ILE A 245 4.93 -17.40 -1.58
CA ILE A 245 6.16 -16.60 -1.66
C ILE A 245 7.09 -16.94 -0.48
N SER A 246 6.56 -17.04 0.73
CA SER A 246 7.33 -17.41 1.91
C SER A 246 7.96 -18.81 1.78
N ALA A 247 7.21 -19.78 1.27
CA ALA A 247 7.74 -21.11 0.97
C ALA A 247 8.82 -21.06 -0.11
N ALA A 248 8.64 -20.26 -1.16
CA ALA A 248 9.61 -20.11 -2.25
C ALA A 248 10.89 -19.37 -1.82
N ILE A 249 10.83 -18.48 -0.84
CA ILE A 249 12.03 -17.89 -0.22
C ILE A 249 12.80 -18.96 0.56
N LYS A 250 12.10 -19.80 1.30
CA LYS A 250 12.71 -20.87 2.11
C LYS A 250 13.40 -21.94 1.26
N ASP A 251 12.77 -22.35 0.16
CA ASP A 251 13.35 -23.35 -0.77
C ASP A 251 14.40 -22.75 -1.71
N GLY A 252 14.51 -21.42 -1.81
CA GLY A 252 15.49 -20.72 -2.63
C GLY A 252 15.04 -20.43 -4.06
N THR A 253 13.77 -20.69 -4.40
CA THR A 253 13.19 -20.29 -5.68
C THR A 253 13.11 -18.75 -5.79
N ILE A 254 12.80 -18.05 -4.69
CA ILE A 254 12.83 -16.59 -4.58
C ILE A 254 13.99 -16.18 -3.69
N ASN A 255 14.76 -15.19 -4.11
CA ASN A 255 15.89 -14.65 -3.37
C ASN A 255 15.44 -13.62 -2.31
N PHE A 256 14.45 -12.81 -2.62
CA PHE A 256 13.89 -11.82 -1.70
C PHE A 256 12.45 -11.41 -2.07
N ALA A 257 11.71 -10.96 -1.08
CA ALA A 257 10.48 -10.20 -1.26
C ALA A 257 10.66 -8.79 -0.66
N ILE A 258 10.05 -7.80 -1.30
CA ILE A 258 9.97 -6.42 -0.78
C ILE A 258 8.66 -6.31 -0.01
N ASP A 259 8.74 -6.27 1.31
CA ASP A 259 7.60 -6.06 2.16
C ASP A 259 7.39 -4.56 2.36
N GLN A 260 6.27 -4.04 1.88
CA GLN A 260 5.85 -2.67 2.07
C GLN A 260 5.01 -2.47 3.34
N GLN A 261 4.87 -3.51 4.15
CA GLN A 261 4.15 -3.55 5.42
C GLN A 261 2.70 -3.05 5.30
N PRO A 262 1.84 -3.74 4.56
CA PRO A 262 0.46 -3.33 4.30
C PRO A 262 -0.36 -3.16 5.59
N PHE A 263 -0.05 -3.88 6.66
CA PHE A 263 -0.70 -3.67 7.95
C PHE A 263 -0.50 -2.25 8.49
N LEU A 264 0.71 -1.70 8.38
CA LEU A 264 0.98 -0.31 8.78
C LEU A 264 0.23 0.67 7.87
N GLN A 265 0.12 0.38 6.58
CA GLN A 265 -0.63 1.21 5.65
C GLN A 265 -2.14 1.20 5.94
N GLY A 266 -2.67 0.14 6.52
CA GLY A 266 -4.05 0.09 7.00
C GLY A 266 -4.25 0.83 8.33
N SER A 267 -3.34 0.64 9.29
CA SER A 267 -3.50 1.09 10.67
C SER A 267 -3.06 2.54 10.91
N VAL A 268 -1.86 2.92 10.44
CA VAL A 268 -1.25 4.23 10.74
C VAL A 268 -2.09 5.41 10.23
N PRO A 269 -2.66 5.40 9.01
CA PRO A 269 -3.51 6.49 8.56
C PRO A 269 -4.75 6.71 9.45
N VAL A 270 -5.38 5.62 9.91
CA VAL A 270 -6.54 5.68 10.81
C VAL A 270 -6.15 6.27 12.16
N GLN A 271 -5.03 5.84 12.74
CA GLN A 271 -4.49 6.40 13.97
C GLN A 271 -4.17 7.89 13.83
N ALA A 272 -3.55 8.29 12.71
CA ALA A 272 -3.20 9.67 12.40
C ALA A 272 -4.45 10.56 12.29
N LEU A 273 -5.48 10.11 11.56
CA LEU A 273 -6.76 10.82 11.46
C LEU A 273 -7.44 10.95 12.82
N THR A 274 -7.47 9.87 13.62
CA THR A 274 -8.05 9.89 14.97
C THR A 274 -7.36 10.92 15.86
N ASN A 275 -6.02 10.94 15.87
CA ASN A 275 -5.25 11.91 16.65
C ASN A 275 -5.46 13.34 16.16
N TYR A 276 -5.58 13.52 14.84
CA TYR A 276 -5.84 14.84 14.27
C TYR A 276 -7.23 15.36 14.65
N VAL A 277 -8.28 14.54 14.50
CA VAL A 277 -9.65 14.95 14.80
C VAL A 277 -9.85 15.19 16.29
N ARG A 278 -9.27 14.37 17.16
CA ARG A 278 -9.43 14.47 18.62
C ARG A 278 -8.56 15.55 19.25
N TYR A 279 -7.33 15.69 18.78
CA TYR A 279 -6.31 16.47 19.49
C TYR A 279 -5.62 17.52 18.62
N GLY A 280 -5.90 17.57 17.31
CA GLY A 280 -5.26 18.50 16.38
C GLY A 280 -3.78 18.18 16.12
N VAL A 281 -3.32 16.96 16.45
CA VAL A 281 -1.91 16.56 16.28
C VAL A 281 -1.76 15.59 15.10
N ILE A 282 -0.74 15.82 14.28
CA ILE A 282 -0.42 15.01 13.09
C ILE A 282 1.09 14.98 12.87
N PRO A 283 1.69 13.82 12.50
CA PRO A 283 3.04 13.80 11.94
C PRO A 283 3.09 14.57 10.62
N SER A 284 4.22 15.15 10.28
CA SER A 284 4.37 15.88 9.01
C SER A 284 5.07 15.03 7.94
N GLY A 285 4.63 15.18 6.69
CA GLY A 285 5.31 14.65 5.51
C GLY A 285 5.05 13.18 5.23
N LEU A 286 6.06 12.32 5.41
CA LEU A 286 6.01 10.89 5.11
C LEU A 286 6.15 10.03 6.37
N ILE A 287 5.27 9.04 6.49
CA ILE A 287 5.53 7.87 7.33
C ILE A 287 5.91 6.71 6.40
N SER A 288 7.19 6.38 6.34
CA SER A 288 7.68 5.30 5.50
C SER A 288 7.33 3.93 6.08
N THR A 289 6.71 3.06 5.27
CA THR A 289 6.39 1.68 5.63
C THR A 289 7.31 0.65 4.95
N GLY A 290 8.26 1.08 4.13
CA GLY A 290 9.21 0.21 3.42
C GLY A 290 10.19 1.04 2.58
N PRO A 291 11.01 0.36 1.75
CA PRO A 291 11.03 -1.09 1.51
C PRO A 291 11.75 -1.88 2.61
N ALA A 292 11.17 -3.01 3.05
CA ALA A 292 11.85 -3.98 3.88
C ALA A 292 12.13 -5.25 3.06
N PHE A 293 13.39 -5.66 2.96
CA PHE A 293 13.77 -6.84 2.19
C PHE A 293 13.70 -8.10 3.05
N ILE A 294 12.79 -8.99 2.69
CA ILE A 294 12.63 -10.30 3.32
C ILE A 294 13.38 -11.34 2.50
N THR A 295 14.30 -12.03 3.13
CA THR A 295 15.18 -13.05 2.55
C THR A 295 15.12 -14.33 3.39
N ARG A 296 15.85 -15.37 2.97
CA ARG A 296 15.97 -16.60 3.76
C ARG A 296 16.46 -16.35 5.19
N ASP A 297 17.26 -15.31 5.41
CA ASP A 297 17.87 -15.02 6.72
C ASP A 297 16.85 -14.51 7.75
N ASN A 298 15.80 -13.80 7.29
CA ASN A 298 14.82 -13.15 8.16
C ASN A 298 13.36 -13.60 7.96
N ILE A 299 13.07 -14.47 6.97
CA ILE A 299 11.70 -14.92 6.67
C ILE A 299 11.00 -15.54 7.89
N LYS A 300 11.71 -16.21 8.77
CA LYS A 300 11.15 -16.82 9.98
C LYS A 300 10.43 -15.83 10.89
N GLN A 301 10.81 -14.56 10.84
CA GLN A 301 10.21 -13.50 11.67
C GLN A 301 8.81 -13.08 11.18
N VAL A 302 8.50 -13.34 9.90
CA VAL A 302 7.30 -12.81 9.24
C VAL A 302 6.43 -13.89 8.60
N GLU A 303 6.95 -15.10 8.35
CA GLU A 303 6.25 -16.13 7.56
C GLU A 303 4.89 -16.52 8.14
N ALA A 304 4.77 -16.61 9.48
CA ALA A 304 3.52 -16.94 10.14
C ALA A 304 2.43 -15.84 9.98
N MET A 305 2.82 -14.64 9.55
CA MET A 305 1.95 -13.47 9.39
C MET A 305 1.69 -13.12 7.92
N ALA A 306 2.34 -13.83 6.99
CA ALA A 306 2.22 -13.59 5.55
C ALA A 306 0.78 -13.79 5.05
N GLY A 307 0.27 -12.81 4.29
CA GLY A 307 -1.11 -12.79 3.78
C GLY A 307 -2.18 -12.44 4.83
N GLN A 308 -1.83 -12.31 6.10
CA GLN A 308 -2.76 -11.95 7.18
C GLN A 308 -2.41 -10.60 7.85
N TYR A 309 -1.15 -10.38 8.15
CA TYR A 309 -0.63 -9.16 8.77
C TYR A 309 0.61 -8.60 8.05
N ARG A 310 1.08 -9.32 7.04
CA ARG A 310 2.24 -8.92 6.25
C ARG A 310 2.00 -9.21 4.78
#